data_bd4397caab99f6255a06616e2eea07a9
#
_entry.id   bd4397caab99f6255a06616e2eea07a9
#
_cell.length_a   1.000
_cell.length_b   1.000
_cell.length_c   1.000
_cell.angle_alpha   90.00
_cell.angle_beta   90.00
_cell.angle_gamma   90.00
#
_symmetry.space_group_name_H-M   'P 1'
#
loop_
_entity.id
_entity.type
_entity.pdbx_description
1 polymer ?
#
loop_
_entity_poly.entity_id
_entity_poly.type
_entity_poly.pdbx_seq_one_letter_code
_entity_poly.pdbx_strand_id
1 'polypeptide(L)'
;MTNRPILTHTRAQLAEALTKLPGTKALVMTMGALHNGHLQLVREARELADHVIVTIFVNPTQFAPGEDYDAYPRTLDADMDALETVGADLVWAPAPQDVYPTPATVTIDPGPIARVLEGKTRPTHFAGVALVCSKVVNLVRPDVALYGQKDAQQLAVLRTVFSQLDIPVRVHAVPIVRAEDGVALSSRNQYLSDEERIRARALSRALRRGADVAEAGAAPADIVAQCRAVIDAEGGIDLDYIALVDAGTFEILAGTQSVPVGEGAAAPTMLSDG
;
A
#
# COMPACT_ATOMS: atom_id res chain seq x y z
N MET A 1 -4.41 -28.27 -11.14
CA MET A 1 -3.61 -28.55 -9.93
C MET A 1 -2.87 -27.26 -9.61
N THR A 2 -3.21 -26.59 -8.53
CA THR A 2 -2.44 -25.43 -8.04
C THR A 2 -1.12 -25.97 -7.51
N ASN A 3 -0.02 -25.47 -8.05
CA ASN A 3 1.31 -25.83 -7.55
C ASN A 3 1.70 -24.83 -6.48
N ARG A 4 2.27 -25.30 -5.36
CA ARG A 4 2.83 -24.43 -4.34
C ARG A 4 3.87 -23.50 -4.97
N PRO A 5 3.81 -22.18 -4.75
CA PRO A 5 4.74 -21.24 -5.36
C PRO A 5 6.19 -21.52 -4.93
N ILE A 6 7.13 -21.26 -5.83
CA ILE A 6 8.57 -21.36 -5.52
C ILE A 6 8.91 -20.28 -4.49
N LEU A 7 9.43 -20.67 -3.33
CA LEU A 7 9.89 -19.73 -2.31
C LEU A 7 11.38 -19.42 -2.49
N THR A 8 11.72 -18.14 -2.47
CA THR A 8 13.10 -17.63 -2.57
C THR A 8 13.34 -16.58 -1.49
N HIS A 9 14.57 -16.50 -0.98
CA HIS A 9 14.96 -15.56 0.06
C HIS A 9 16.02 -14.57 -0.41
N THR A 10 17.02 -15.04 -1.13
CA THR A 10 18.13 -14.20 -1.58
C THR A 10 17.91 -13.66 -2.98
N ARG A 11 18.64 -12.60 -3.35
CA ARG A 11 18.65 -12.08 -4.72
C ARG A 11 19.12 -13.10 -5.75
N ALA A 12 20.08 -13.95 -5.38
CA ALA A 12 20.60 -14.99 -6.28
C ALA A 12 19.52 -16.03 -6.57
N GLN A 13 18.79 -16.50 -5.53
CA GLN A 13 17.67 -17.41 -5.70
C GLN A 13 16.54 -16.79 -6.53
N LEU A 14 16.19 -15.51 -6.26
CA LEU A 14 15.21 -14.78 -7.06
C LEU A 14 15.63 -14.74 -8.54
N ALA A 15 16.86 -14.32 -8.82
CA ALA A 15 17.36 -14.23 -10.20
C ALA A 15 17.34 -15.57 -10.90
N GLU A 16 17.79 -16.66 -10.26
CA GLU A 16 17.71 -18.02 -10.79
C GLU A 16 16.27 -18.45 -11.07
N ALA A 17 15.36 -18.24 -10.12
CA ALA A 17 13.95 -18.61 -10.29
C ALA A 17 13.29 -17.87 -11.46
N LEU A 18 13.57 -16.57 -11.61
CA LEU A 18 13.04 -15.76 -12.72
C LEU A 18 13.48 -16.25 -14.09
N THR A 19 14.66 -16.88 -14.23
CA THR A 19 15.09 -17.47 -15.51
C THR A 19 14.23 -18.66 -15.94
N LYS A 20 13.54 -19.29 -15.01
CA LYS A 20 12.66 -20.45 -15.25
C LYS A 20 11.21 -20.04 -15.56
N LEU A 21 10.91 -18.74 -15.54
CA LEU A 21 9.60 -18.17 -15.79
C LEU A 21 9.62 -17.32 -17.08
N PRO A 22 9.56 -17.95 -18.27
CA PRO A 22 9.52 -17.24 -19.55
C PRO A 22 8.16 -16.58 -19.77
N GLY A 23 8.11 -15.51 -20.56
CA GLY A 23 6.87 -14.78 -20.83
C GLY A 23 6.69 -13.57 -19.92
N THR A 24 5.46 -13.07 -19.89
CA THR A 24 5.08 -11.87 -19.14
C THR A 24 4.96 -12.14 -17.64
N LYS A 25 5.29 -11.12 -16.83
CA LYS A 25 5.34 -11.20 -15.37
C LYS A 25 4.50 -10.11 -14.73
N ALA A 26 3.65 -10.52 -13.81
CA ALA A 26 2.96 -9.60 -12.90
C ALA A 26 3.63 -9.63 -11.52
N LEU A 27 3.74 -8.47 -10.89
CA LEU A 27 4.32 -8.31 -9.56
C LEU A 27 3.28 -7.78 -8.58
N VAL A 28 3.14 -8.47 -7.45
CA VAL A 28 2.35 -8.04 -6.29
C VAL A 28 3.29 -7.89 -5.09
N MET A 29 3.44 -6.67 -4.60
CA MET A 29 4.29 -6.38 -3.44
C MET A 29 3.46 -6.29 -2.16
N THR A 30 3.84 -7.10 -1.15
CA THR A 30 3.15 -7.16 0.15
C THR A 30 4.15 -7.14 1.31
N MET A 31 3.63 -6.91 2.50
CA MET A 31 4.39 -7.05 3.75
C MET A 31 4.08 -8.36 4.50
N GLY A 32 3.29 -9.27 3.92
CA GLY A 32 2.81 -10.47 4.58
C GLY A 32 1.52 -10.26 5.37
N ALA A 33 1.15 -11.24 6.20
CA ALA A 33 -0.14 -11.33 6.87
C ALA A 33 -1.31 -11.15 5.89
N LEU A 34 -1.30 -12.01 4.87
CA LEU A 34 -2.15 -11.87 3.70
C LEU A 34 -3.63 -12.07 4.06
N HIS A 35 -4.46 -11.27 3.45
CA HIS A 35 -5.92 -11.34 3.53
C HIS A 35 -6.53 -11.30 2.14
N ASN A 36 -7.83 -11.51 2.01
CA ASN A 36 -8.53 -11.55 0.72
C ASN A 36 -8.28 -10.32 -0.17
N GLY A 37 -7.98 -9.16 0.38
CA GLY A 37 -7.55 -7.99 -0.39
C GLY A 37 -6.25 -8.22 -1.15
N HIS A 38 -5.25 -8.83 -0.51
CA HIS A 38 -3.98 -9.22 -1.17
C HIS A 38 -4.20 -10.35 -2.17
N LEU A 39 -5.03 -11.34 -1.82
CA LEU A 39 -5.33 -12.45 -2.73
C LEU A 39 -6.07 -11.98 -3.99
N GLN A 40 -6.86 -10.89 -3.90
CA GLN A 40 -7.49 -10.30 -5.07
C GLN A 40 -6.47 -9.69 -6.04
N LEU A 41 -5.42 -9.04 -5.52
CA LEU A 41 -4.30 -8.57 -6.35
C LEU A 41 -3.67 -9.72 -7.14
N VAL A 42 -3.46 -10.88 -6.49
CA VAL A 42 -2.88 -12.06 -7.14
C VAL A 42 -3.82 -12.66 -8.19
N ARG A 43 -5.14 -12.72 -7.93
CA ARG A 43 -6.12 -13.20 -8.92
C ARG A 43 -6.13 -12.32 -10.17
N GLU A 44 -6.16 -10.99 -10.00
CA GLU A 44 -6.10 -10.06 -11.14
C GLU A 44 -4.74 -10.12 -11.84
N ALA A 45 -3.63 -10.30 -11.10
CA ALA A 45 -2.31 -10.49 -11.69
C ALA A 45 -2.27 -11.72 -12.60
N ARG A 46 -2.96 -12.79 -12.22
CA ARG A 46 -3.05 -14.03 -12.99
C ARG A 46 -3.77 -13.87 -14.33
N GLU A 47 -4.68 -12.90 -14.40
CA GLU A 47 -5.40 -12.57 -15.65
C GLU A 47 -4.56 -11.68 -16.59
N LEU A 48 -3.52 -11.03 -16.07
CA LEU A 48 -2.75 -10.00 -16.76
C LEU A 48 -1.38 -10.45 -17.25
N ALA A 49 -0.88 -11.61 -16.78
CA ALA A 49 0.44 -12.10 -17.12
C ALA A 49 0.55 -13.64 -17.03
N ASP A 50 1.56 -14.19 -17.71
CA ASP A 50 1.85 -15.63 -17.70
C ASP A 50 2.29 -16.12 -16.32
N HIS A 51 3.02 -15.26 -15.58
CA HIS A 51 3.58 -15.60 -14.26
C HIS A 51 3.29 -14.51 -13.23
N VAL A 52 2.95 -14.92 -12.01
CA VAL A 52 2.70 -14.04 -10.88
C VAL A 52 3.80 -14.18 -9.83
N ILE A 53 4.51 -13.09 -9.60
CA ILE A 53 5.54 -12.95 -8.59
C ILE A 53 4.98 -12.16 -7.42
N VAL A 54 5.08 -12.70 -6.21
CA VAL A 54 4.67 -12.01 -4.98
C VAL A 54 5.90 -11.74 -4.13
N THR A 55 5.99 -10.55 -3.53
CA THR A 55 6.98 -10.32 -2.50
C THR A 55 6.33 -10.24 -1.13
N ILE A 56 7.00 -10.81 -0.13
CA ILE A 56 6.62 -10.70 1.29
C ILE A 56 7.80 -10.08 2.02
N PHE A 57 7.74 -8.76 2.24
CA PHE A 57 8.83 -8.02 2.84
C PHE A 57 8.32 -6.85 3.69
N VAL A 58 8.53 -6.91 5.01
CA VAL A 58 8.29 -5.78 5.90
C VAL A 58 9.45 -4.80 5.75
N ASN A 59 9.20 -3.71 5.02
CA ASN A 59 10.26 -2.77 4.64
C ASN A 59 10.57 -1.78 5.77
N PRO A 60 11.77 -1.81 6.38
CA PRO A 60 12.09 -0.93 7.49
C PRO A 60 12.10 0.57 7.12
N THR A 61 12.40 0.91 5.85
CA THR A 61 12.59 2.31 5.45
C THR A 61 11.29 3.11 5.34
N GLN A 62 10.13 2.46 5.37
CA GLN A 62 8.83 3.12 5.31
C GLN A 62 8.15 3.28 6.67
N PHE A 63 8.79 2.84 7.75
CA PHE A 63 8.32 3.01 9.12
C PHE A 63 9.12 4.10 9.83
N ALA A 64 8.41 5.00 10.50
CA ALA A 64 9.02 5.97 11.40
C ALA A 64 9.34 5.33 12.76
N PRO A 65 10.24 5.93 13.56
CA PRO A 65 10.44 5.50 14.93
C PRO A 65 9.12 5.51 15.72
N GLY A 66 8.82 4.39 16.38
CA GLY A 66 7.59 4.23 17.17
C GLY A 66 6.38 3.67 16.39
N GLU A 67 6.50 3.47 15.07
CA GLU A 67 5.49 2.72 14.31
C GLU A 67 5.61 1.20 14.52
N ASP A 68 4.64 0.45 14.03
CA ASP A 68 4.42 -0.99 14.27
C ASP A 68 5.39 -1.95 13.53
N TYR A 69 6.61 -1.50 13.16
CA TYR A 69 7.56 -2.33 12.42
C TYR A 69 7.90 -3.65 13.10
N ASP A 70 8.21 -3.60 14.40
CA ASP A 70 8.59 -4.80 15.17
C ASP A 70 7.36 -5.69 15.46
N ALA A 71 6.21 -5.08 15.68
CA ALA A 71 4.94 -5.75 15.95
C ALA A 71 4.23 -6.23 14.68
N TYR A 72 4.70 -5.84 13.47
CA TYR A 72 4.04 -6.22 12.24
C TYR A 72 4.03 -7.73 12.07
N PRO A 73 2.86 -8.36 11.82
CA PRO A 73 2.73 -9.81 11.81
C PRO A 73 3.55 -10.46 10.68
N ARG A 74 4.22 -11.56 11.01
CA ARG A 74 5.05 -12.36 10.09
C ARG A 74 4.55 -13.79 10.07
N THR A 75 3.82 -14.15 9.01
CA THR A 75 3.04 -15.40 8.90
C THR A 75 3.36 -16.14 7.60
N LEU A 76 4.66 -16.28 7.27
CA LEU A 76 5.11 -16.74 5.95
C LEU A 76 4.48 -18.08 5.53
N ASP A 77 4.38 -19.07 6.42
CA ASP A 77 3.82 -20.38 6.07
C ASP A 77 2.32 -20.26 5.69
N ALA A 78 1.53 -19.53 6.48
CA ALA A 78 0.13 -19.28 6.19
C ALA A 78 -0.04 -18.42 4.91
N ASP A 79 0.86 -17.48 4.68
CA ASP A 79 0.88 -16.66 3.47
C ASP A 79 1.16 -17.52 2.23
N MET A 80 2.12 -18.46 2.32
CA MET A 80 2.43 -19.41 1.24
C MET A 80 1.23 -20.31 0.92
N ASP A 81 0.54 -20.83 1.94
CA ASP A 81 -0.65 -21.66 1.76
C ASP A 81 -1.79 -20.86 1.09
N ALA A 82 -1.98 -19.60 1.51
CA ALA A 82 -2.96 -18.72 0.89
C ALA A 82 -2.61 -18.41 -0.59
N LEU A 83 -1.35 -18.13 -0.90
CA LEU A 83 -0.88 -17.83 -2.26
C LEU A 83 -0.99 -19.03 -3.20
N GLU A 84 -0.81 -20.25 -2.71
CA GLU A 84 -1.06 -21.47 -3.48
C GLU A 84 -2.49 -21.53 -3.99
N THR A 85 -3.47 -21.11 -3.19
CA THR A 85 -4.91 -21.16 -3.56
C THR A 85 -5.28 -20.24 -4.71
N VAL A 86 -4.49 -19.19 -4.95
CA VAL A 86 -4.75 -18.16 -5.97
C VAL A 86 -3.75 -18.18 -7.13
N GLY A 87 -2.84 -19.16 -7.13
CA GLY A 87 -1.96 -19.45 -8.26
C GLY A 87 -0.78 -18.48 -8.42
N ALA A 88 -0.16 -18.04 -7.34
CA ALA A 88 1.16 -17.40 -7.41
C ALA A 88 2.20 -18.42 -7.87
N ASP A 89 3.16 -18.00 -8.70
CA ASP A 89 4.22 -18.89 -9.23
C ASP A 89 5.51 -18.79 -8.40
N LEU A 90 5.85 -17.59 -7.93
CA LEU A 90 7.09 -17.30 -7.22
C LEU A 90 6.83 -16.35 -6.06
N VAL A 91 7.37 -16.68 -4.91
CA VAL A 91 7.40 -15.80 -3.72
C VAL A 91 8.84 -15.43 -3.40
N TRP A 92 9.10 -14.13 -3.28
CA TRP A 92 10.36 -13.63 -2.74
C TRP A 92 10.11 -13.05 -1.36
N ALA A 93 10.65 -13.74 -0.34
CA ALA A 93 10.58 -13.34 1.06
C ALA A 93 12.00 -13.01 1.59
N PRO A 94 12.56 -11.85 1.22
CA PRO A 94 13.94 -11.49 1.56
C PRO A 94 14.09 -11.06 3.01
N ALA A 95 15.30 -11.21 3.54
CA ALA A 95 15.71 -10.46 4.71
C ALA A 95 16.12 -9.00 4.33
N PRO A 96 16.16 -8.06 5.28
CA PRO A 96 16.52 -6.67 4.99
C PRO A 96 17.84 -6.50 4.23
N GLN A 97 18.86 -7.27 4.53
CA GLN A 97 20.16 -7.25 3.85
C GLN A 97 20.09 -7.75 2.39
N ASP A 98 19.09 -8.53 2.03
CA ASP A 98 18.88 -8.95 0.64
C ASP A 98 18.25 -7.84 -0.20
N VAL A 99 17.46 -6.95 0.42
CA VAL A 99 16.92 -5.75 -0.23
C VAL A 99 17.92 -4.59 -0.16
N TYR A 100 18.59 -4.43 0.97
CA TYR A 100 19.55 -3.37 1.26
C TYR A 100 20.91 -3.98 1.67
N PRO A 101 21.73 -4.44 0.72
CA PRO A 101 23.01 -5.10 1.02
C PRO A 101 24.05 -4.16 1.61
N THR A 102 23.83 -2.86 1.49
CA THR A 102 24.58 -1.78 2.15
C THR A 102 23.57 -0.79 2.73
N PRO A 103 23.95 0.03 3.73
CA PRO A 103 23.08 1.10 4.20
C PRO A 103 22.54 1.92 3.02
N ALA A 104 21.23 2.16 3.02
CA ALA A 104 20.58 2.90 1.94
C ALA A 104 20.96 4.39 2.02
N THR A 105 21.91 4.80 1.19
CA THR A 105 22.35 6.22 1.07
C THR A 105 21.58 6.97 -0.02
N VAL A 106 20.92 6.24 -0.93
CA VAL A 106 20.09 6.83 -1.98
C VAL A 106 18.66 6.89 -1.49
N THR A 107 18.03 8.04 -1.67
CA THR A 107 16.61 8.27 -1.38
C THR A 107 15.88 8.66 -2.67
N ILE A 108 14.59 8.41 -2.72
CA ILE A 108 13.70 8.91 -3.78
C ILE A 108 12.72 9.87 -3.11
N ASP A 109 12.75 11.14 -3.53
CA ASP A 109 11.73 12.12 -3.15
C ASP A 109 10.61 12.08 -4.20
N PRO A 110 9.40 11.62 -3.86
CA PRO A 110 8.29 11.58 -4.80
C PRO A 110 7.66 12.95 -5.10
N GLY A 111 8.20 14.02 -4.52
CA GLY A 111 7.72 15.38 -4.74
C GLY A 111 6.50 15.77 -3.89
N PRO A 112 5.74 16.80 -4.31
CA PRO A 112 4.66 17.41 -3.52
C PRO A 112 3.56 16.43 -3.09
N ILE A 113 3.23 15.46 -3.93
CA ILE A 113 2.22 14.42 -3.66
C ILE A 113 2.51 13.63 -2.38
N ALA A 114 3.78 13.49 -2.00
CA ALA A 114 4.22 12.77 -0.81
C ALA A 114 4.25 13.61 0.48
N ARG A 115 3.81 14.89 0.41
CA ARG A 115 3.87 15.84 1.54
C ARG A 115 2.52 16.30 2.06
N VAL A 116 1.44 15.75 1.50
CA VAL A 116 0.05 16.03 1.89
C VAL A 116 -0.59 14.78 2.46
N LEU A 117 -1.71 14.91 3.15
CA LEU A 117 -2.52 13.81 3.69
C LEU A 117 -1.66 12.81 4.48
N GLU A 118 -1.63 11.54 4.09
CA GLU A 118 -0.80 10.51 4.74
C GLU A 118 0.69 10.91 4.80
N GLY A 119 1.21 11.55 3.75
CA GLY A 119 2.60 12.00 3.72
C GLY A 119 2.90 13.17 4.66
N LYS A 120 1.89 13.96 5.07
CA LYS A 120 2.04 14.97 6.12
C LYS A 120 2.12 14.32 7.49
N THR A 121 1.28 13.31 7.74
CA THR A 121 1.26 12.56 9.00
C THR A 121 2.50 11.66 9.14
N ARG A 122 2.99 11.10 8.02
CA ARG A 122 4.15 10.19 7.95
C ARG A 122 5.20 10.69 6.95
N PRO A 123 6.02 11.71 7.29
CA PRO A 123 6.84 12.45 6.32
C PRO A 123 7.88 11.61 5.55
N THR A 124 8.36 10.49 6.12
CA THR A 124 9.36 9.61 5.49
C THR A 124 8.76 8.41 4.77
N HIS A 125 7.46 8.16 4.98
CA HIS A 125 6.80 6.94 4.50
C HIS A 125 6.92 6.75 2.99
N PHE A 126 6.51 7.73 2.20
CA PHE A 126 6.49 7.59 0.75
C PHE A 126 7.86 7.56 0.10
N ALA A 127 8.89 8.17 0.72
CA ALA A 127 10.27 8.01 0.28
C ALA A 127 10.74 6.56 0.43
N GLY A 128 10.41 5.92 1.56
CA GLY A 128 10.69 4.51 1.80
C GLY A 128 9.93 3.58 0.85
N VAL A 129 8.65 3.85 0.60
CA VAL A 129 7.82 3.11 -0.37
C VAL A 129 8.37 3.26 -1.79
N ALA A 130 8.68 4.47 -2.23
CA ALA A 130 9.23 4.73 -3.56
C ALA A 130 10.56 3.99 -3.76
N LEU A 131 11.44 4.01 -2.76
CA LEU A 131 12.72 3.32 -2.82
C LEU A 131 12.55 1.81 -2.93
N VAL A 132 11.79 1.17 -2.02
CA VAL A 132 11.64 -0.29 -2.03
C VAL A 132 10.94 -0.77 -3.29
N CYS A 133 9.86 -0.11 -3.72
CA CYS A 133 9.12 -0.51 -4.91
C CYS A 133 9.97 -0.37 -6.17
N SER A 134 10.74 0.72 -6.33
CA SER A 134 11.67 0.88 -7.45
C SER A 134 12.76 -0.20 -7.45
N LYS A 135 13.32 -0.55 -6.28
CA LYS A 135 14.31 -1.63 -6.18
C LYS A 135 13.74 -2.97 -6.60
N VAL A 136 12.55 -3.32 -6.10
CA VAL A 136 11.92 -4.61 -6.39
C VAL A 136 11.53 -4.70 -7.87
N VAL A 137 10.93 -3.66 -8.44
CA VAL A 137 10.59 -3.61 -9.86
C VAL A 137 11.85 -3.79 -10.73
N ASN A 138 12.95 -3.12 -10.40
CA ASN A 138 14.21 -3.28 -11.13
C ASN A 138 14.84 -4.68 -11.00
N LEU A 139 14.62 -5.38 -9.88
CA LEU A 139 15.12 -6.75 -9.68
C LEU A 139 14.26 -7.78 -10.43
N VAL A 140 12.93 -7.65 -10.35
CA VAL A 140 11.97 -8.60 -10.95
C VAL A 140 11.75 -8.32 -12.42
N ARG A 141 11.78 -7.04 -12.84
CA ARG A 141 11.46 -6.55 -14.19
C ARG A 141 10.12 -7.07 -14.69
N PRO A 142 9.03 -6.77 -13.96
CA PRO A 142 7.70 -7.21 -14.37
C PRO A 142 7.15 -6.35 -15.50
N ASP A 143 6.23 -6.89 -16.29
CA ASP A 143 5.47 -6.15 -17.30
C ASP A 143 4.36 -5.30 -16.63
N VAL A 144 3.82 -5.79 -15.52
CA VAL A 144 2.79 -5.11 -14.73
C VAL A 144 3.03 -5.28 -13.23
N ALA A 145 2.83 -4.20 -12.47
CA ALA A 145 2.82 -4.21 -11.01
C ALA A 145 1.43 -3.79 -10.51
N LEU A 146 0.87 -4.55 -9.58
CA LEU A 146 -0.48 -4.34 -9.08
C LEU A 146 -0.47 -3.72 -7.69
N TYR A 147 -1.32 -2.72 -7.50
CA TYR A 147 -1.49 -2.01 -6.22
C TYR A 147 -2.96 -1.79 -5.89
N GLY A 148 -3.32 -1.93 -4.62
CA GLY A 148 -4.68 -1.71 -4.17
C GLY A 148 -5.05 -0.22 -4.08
N GLN A 149 -6.25 0.13 -4.52
CA GLN A 149 -6.80 1.48 -4.36
C GLN A 149 -7.10 1.86 -2.90
N LYS A 150 -7.02 0.93 -1.97
CA LYS A 150 -7.08 1.22 -0.53
C LYS A 150 -6.01 2.23 -0.13
N ASP A 151 -4.82 2.08 -0.66
CA ASP A 151 -3.69 2.98 -0.43
C ASP A 151 -3.53 3.94 -1.63
N ALA A 152 -4.60 4.72 -1.88
CA ALA A 152 -4.76 5.55 -3.09
C ALA A 152 -3.61 6.53 -3.31
N GLN A 153 -3.11 7.17 -2.25
CA GLN A 153 -1.97 8.07 -2.34
C GLN A 153 -0.68 7.33 -2.70
N GLN A 154 -0.44 6.15 -2.12
CA GLN A 154 0.68 5.29 -2.50
C GLN A 154 0.63 4.92 -3.99
N LEU A 155 -0.55 4.56 -4.49
CA LEU A 155 -0.75 4.24 -5.91
C LEU A 155 -0.39 5.43 -6.81
N ALA A 156 -0.83 6.64 -6.46
CA ALA A 156 -0.53 7.86 -7.20
C ALA A 156 0.97 8.21 -7.12
N VAL A 157 1.58 8.11 -5.95
CA VAL A 157 3.03 8.28 -5.75
C VAL A 157 3.82 7.32 -6.65
N LEU A 158 3.48 6.03 -6.67
CA LEU A 158 4.21 5.05 -7.46
C LEU A 158 4.03 5.24 -8.97
N ARG A 159 2.84 5.65 -9.42
CA ARG A 159 2.63 6.05 -10.82
C ARG A 159 3.54 7.21 -11.22
N THR A 160 3.62 8.24 -10.38
CA THR A 160 4.48 9.40 -10.60
C THR A 160 5.96 8.99 -10.64
N VAL A 161 6.42 8.24 -9.64
CA VAL A 161 7.82 7.79 -9.53
C VAL A 161 8.23 6.93 -10.73
N PHE A 162 7.42 5.93 -11.07
CA PHE A 162 7.78 5.02 -12.17
C PHE A 162 7.75 5.73 -13.53
N SER A 163 6.78 6.63 -13.75
CA SER A 163 6.72 7.42 -14.97
C SER A 163 7.90 8.39 -15.10
N GLN A 164 8.22 9.13 -14.02
CA GLN A 164 9.28 10.16 -14.09
C GLN A 164 10.70 9.60 -14.03
N LEU A 165 10.87 8.37 -13.56
CA LEU A 165 12.16 7.66 -13.58
C LEU A 165 12.29 6.69 -14.76
N ASP A 166 11.36 6.74 -15.73
CA ASP A 166 11.35 5.85 -16.90
C ASP A 166 11.45 4.36 -16.53
N ILE A 167 10.87 3.96 -15.40
CA ILE A 167 10.84 2.56 -14.98
C ILE A 167 9.78 1.85 -15.83
N PRO A 168 10.16 0.87 -16.68
CA PRO A 168 9.30 0.31 -17.70
C PRO A 168 8.34 -0.74 -17.12
N VAL A 169 7.39 -0.30 -16.30
CA VAL A 169 6.38 -1.15 -15.69
C VAL A 169 4.99 -0.50 -15.81
N ARG A 170 3.99 -1.26 -16.21
CA ARG A 170 2.60 -0.81 -16.17
C ARG A 170 2.06 -0.93 -14.75
N VAL A 171 1.52 0.15 -14.19
CA VAL A 171 0.86 0.16 -12.88
C VAL A 171 -0.63 -0.14 -13.04
N HIS A 172 -1.08 -1.26 -12.49
CA HIS A 172 -2.48 -1.66 -12.46
C HIS A 172 -3.10 -1.41 -11.08
N ALA A 173 -4.26 -0.75 -11.05
CA ALA A 173 -4.99 -0.43 -9.84
C ALA A 173 -6.07 -1.47 -9.59
N VAL A 174 -6.08 -2.09 -8.40
CA VAL A 174 -7.08 -3.08 -7.99
C VAL A 174 -8.06 -2.43 -7.03
N PRO A 175 -9.38 -2.56 -7.23
CA PRO A 175 -10.40 -2.00 -6.36
C PRO A 175 -10.28 -2.44 -4.90
N ILE A 176 -10.82 -1.61 -3.99
CA ILE A 176 -10.82 -1.92 -2.56
C ILE A 176 -11.69 -3.14 -2.29
N VAL A 177 -11.11 -4.16 -1.67
CA VAL A 177 -11.86 -5.30 -1.14
C VAL A 177 -12.33 -4.98 0.28
N ARG A 178 -13.61 -5.16 0.52
CA ARG A 178 -14.25 -4.90 1.82
C ARG A 178 -14.81 -6.18 2.40
N ALA A 179 -14.89 -6.23 3.73
CA ALA A 179 -15.67 -7.24 4.43
C ALA A 179 -17.18 -6.98 4.23
N GLU A 180 -18.03 -7.95 4.58
CA GLU A 180 -19.50 -7.86 4.46
C GLU A 180 -20.07 -6.63 5.19
N ASP A 181 -19.44 -6.20 6.28
CA ASP A 181 -19.80 -5.02 7.05
C ASP A 181 -19.34 -3.68 6.43
N GLY A 182 -18.65 -3.72 5.28
CA GLY A 182 -18.17 -2.57 4.54
C GLY A 182 -16.80 -2.05 4.95
N VAL A 183 -16.17 -2.59 5.99
CA VAL A 183 -14.82 -2.22 6.40
C VAL A 183 -13.81 -2.71 5.36
N ALA A 184 -12.90 -1.84 4.91
CA ALA A 184 -11.83 -2.23 3.99
C ALA A 184 -10.90 -3.26 4.66
N LEU A 185 -10.53 -4.32 3.92
CA LEU A 185 -9.64 -5.34 4.47
C LEU A 185 -8.24 -4.79 4.71
N SER A 186 -7.71 -5.05 5.90
CA SER A 186 -6.37 -4.68 6.33
C SER A 186 -5.87 -5.67 7.38
N SER A 187 -4.58 -6.01 7.34
CA SER A 187 -3.93 -6.81 8.39
C SER A 187 -3.99 -6.13 9.77
N ARG A 188 -4.10 -4.79 9.80
CA ARG A 188 -4.26 -4.02 11.04
C ARG A 188 -5.67 -4.11 11.64
N ASN A 189 -6.67 -4.62 10.93
CA ASN A 189 -8.03 -4.78 11.48
C ASN A 189 -8.09 -5.75 12.66
N GLN A 190 -7.09 -6.61 12.83
CA GLN A 190 -6.97 -7.49 13.99
C GLN A 190 -6.75 -6.74 15.32
N TYR A 191 -6.33 -5.48 15.26
CA TYR A 191 -6.14 -4.65 16.46
C TYR A 191 -7.42 -3.95 16.92
N LEU A 192 -8.48 -3.95 16.08
CA LEU A 192 -9.75 -3.33 16.41
C LEU A 192 -10.55 -4.21 17.37
N SER A 193 -11.04 -3.62 18.45
CA SER A 193 -12.13 -4.20 19.26
C SER A 193 -13.43 -4.27 18.45
N ASP A 194 -14.41 -5.02 18.93
CA ASP A 194 -15.71 -5.13 18.27
C ASP A 194 -16.40 -3.76 18.13
N GLU A 195 -16.29 -2.89 19.15
CA GLU A 195 -16.85 -1.54 19.14
C GLU A 195 -16.14 -0.64 18.12
N GLU A 196 -14.80 -0.68 18.07
CA GLU A 196 -14.01 0.07 17.09
C GLU A 196 -14.31 -0.39 15.68
N ARG A 197 -14.49 -1.69 15.47
CA ARG A 197 -14.88 -2.24 14.19
C ARG A 197 -16.25 -1.75 13.73
N ILE A 198 -17.21 -1.63 14.64
CA ILE A 198 -18.52 -1.05 14.33
C ILE A 198 -18.38 0.40 13.88
N ARG A 199 -17.60 1.22 14.59
CA ARG A 199 -17.34 2.62 14.22
C ARG A 199 -16.60 2.74 12.88
N ALA A 200 -15.63 1.87 12.61
CA ALA A 200 -14.88 1.87 11.36
C ALA A 200 -15.75 1.74 10.09
N ARG A 201 -16.96 1.19 10.19
CA ARG A 201 -17.95 1.12 9.09
C ARG A 201 -18.37 2.52 8.60
N ALA A 202 -18.26 3.54 9.44
CA ALA A 202 -18.61 4.91 9.07
C ALA A 202 -17.75 5.42 7.90
N LEU A 203 -16.48 4.98 7.79
CA LEU A 203 -15.59 5.37 6.68
C LEU A 203 -16.17 4.99 5.32
N SER A 204 -16.62 3.75 5.16
CA SER A 204 -17.21 3.31 3.88
C SER A 204 -18.57 3.94 3.60
N ARG A 205 -19.37 4.23 4.66
CA ARG A 205 -20.64 4.96 4.51
C ARG A 205 -20.41 6.39 4.08
N ALA A 206 -19.43 7.08 4.68
CA ALA A 206 -19.05 8.44 4.34
C ALA A 206 -18.62 8.53 2.87
N LEU A 207 -17.76 7.61 2.41
CA LEU A 207 -17.30 7.61 1.01
C LEU A 207 -18.45 7.33 0.03
N ARG A 208 -19.38 6.42 0.34
CA ARG A 208 -20.58 6.20 -0.48
C ARG A 208 -21.46 7.44 -0.54
N ARG A 209 -21.71 8.07 0.62
CA ARG A 209 -22.45 9.34 0.66
C ARG A 209 -21.79 10.41 -0.20
N GLY A 210 -20.45 10.50 -0.16
CA GLY A 210 -19.68 11.40 -1.02
C GLY A 210 -19.88 11.11 -2.51
N ALA A 211 -19.84 9.83 -2.89
CA ALA A 211 -20.08 9.41 -4.27
C ALA A 211 -21.52 9.77 -4.74
N ASP A 212 -22.54 9.46 -3.92
CA ASP A 212 -23.94 9.76 -4.24
C ASP A 212 -24.17 11.26 -4.51
N VAL A 213 -23.61 12.14 -3.67
CA VAL A 213 -23.78 13.58 -3.85
C VAL A 213 -22.91 14.15 -4.98
N ALA A 214 -21.77 13.52 -5.27
CA ALA A 214 -20.94 13.86 -6.42
C ALA A 214 -21.67 13.54 -7.74
N GLU A 215 -22.31 12.38 -7.83
CA GLU A 215 -23.14 11.98 -8.97
C GLU A 215 -24.34 12.93 -9.17
N ALA A 216 -24.85 13.50 -8.06
CA ALA A 216 -25.89 14.54 -8.12
C ALA A 216 -25.35 15.93 -8.50
N GLY A 217 -24.06 16.10 -8.77
CA GLY A 217 -23.44 17.34 -9.23
C GLY A 217 -23.07 18.33 -8.13
N ALA A 218 -22.90 17.85 -6.88
CA ALA A 218 -22.48 18.70 -5.77
C ALA A 218 -21.07 19.28 -5.98
N ALA A 219 -20.82 20.49 -5.45
CA ALA A 219 -19.49 21.07 -5.48
C ALA A 219 -18.50 20.29 -4.57
N PRO A 220 -17.19 20.30 -4.88
CA PRO A 220 -16.18 19.59 -4.11
C PRO A 220 -16.25 19.79 -2.58
N ALA A 221 -16.45 21.02 -2.14
CA ALA A 221 -16.57 21.36 -0.71
C ALA A 221 -17.80 20.72 -0.06
N ASP A 222 -18.94 20.66 -0.76
CA ASP A 222 -20.18 20.07 -0.28
C ASP A 222 -20.05 18.54 -0.18
N ILE A 223 -19.35 17.91 -1.14
CA ILE A 223 -19.05 16.47 -1.09
C ILE A 223 -18.29 16.14 0.19
N VAL A 224 -17.20 16.86 0.46
CA VAL A 224 -16.38 16.66 1.66
C VAL A 224 -17.20 16.91 2.94
N ALA A 225 -18.03 17.97 2.96
CA ALA A 225 -18.90 18.29 4.09
C ALA A 225 -19.91 17.16 4.39
N GLN A 226 -20.50 16.56 3.34
CA GLN A 226 -21.43 15.44 3.49
C GLN A 226 -20.73 14.16 3.99
N CYS A 227 -19.53 13.87 3.51
CA CYS A 227 -18.72 12.78 4.05
C CYS A 227 -18.39 13.01 5.53
N ARG A 228 -17.96 14.23 5.89
CA ARG A 228 -17.62 14.62 7.25
C ARG A 228 -18.80 14.45 8.19
N ALA A 229 -20.00 14.89 7.78
CA ALA A 229 -21.21 14.75 8.58
C ALA A 229 -21.53 13.29 8.95
N VAL A 230 -21.26 12.33 8.06
CA VAL A 230 -21.43 10.90 8.36
C VAL A 230 -20.45 10.41 9.43
N ILE A 231 -19.19 10.86 9.39
CA ILE A 231 -18.17 10.50 10.38
C ILE A 231 -18.51 11.13 11.74
N ASP A 232 -18.83 12.42 11.74
CA ASP A 232 -19.15 13.16 12.99
C ASP A 232 -20.40 12.59 13.70
N ALA A 233 -21.39 12.11 12.92
CA ALA A 233 -22.59 11.48 13.46
C ALA A 233 -22.34 10.12 14.14
N GLU A 234 -21.30 9.39 13.73
CA GLU A 234 -20.94 8.12 14.38
C GLU A 234 -20.38 8.35 15.79
N GLY A 235 -19.59 9.40 15.96
CA GLY A 235 -18.90 9.70 17.22
C GLY A 235 -17.75 8.72 17.52
N GLY A 236 -16.81 9.17 18.36
CA GLY A 236 -15.66 8.35 18.79
C GLY A 236 -14.70 7.96 17.68
N ILE A 237 -14.69 8.71 16.58
CA ILE A 237 -13.72 8.59 15.47
C ILE A 237 -12.83 9.83 15.50
N ASP A 238 -11.55 9.64 15.63
CA ASP A 238 -10.55 10.68 15.43
C ASP A 238 -10.16 10.71 13.94
N LEU A 239 -10.67 11.74 13.25
CA LEU A 239 -10.48 11.87 11.81
C LEU A 239 -9.19 12.63 11.51
N ASP A 240 -8.17 11.92 10.99
CA ASP A 240 -6.91 12.54 10.56
C ASP A 240 -7.14 13.46 9.35
N TYR A 241 -7.69 12.93 8.26
CA TYR A 241 -8.03 13.73 7.08
C TYR A 241 -9.23 13.18 6.32
N ILE A 242 -9.85 14.06 5.55
CA ILE A 242 -10.80 13.74 4.49
C ILE A 242 -10.58 14.71 3.34
N ALA A 243 -10.44 14.19 2.14
CA ALA A 243 -10.16 15.00 0.96
C ALA A 243 -10.80 14.42 -0.29
N LEU A 244 -11.24 15.30 -1.17
CA LEU A 244 -11.52 15.01 -2.58
C LEU A 244 -10.30 15.43 -3.38
N VAL A 245 -9.76 14.54 -4.18
CA VAL A 245 -8.57 14.78 -4.98
C VAL A 245 -8.86 14.54 -6.46
N ASP A 246 -8.11 15.19 -7.35
CA ASP A 246 -8.08 14.84 -8.76
C ASP A 246 -7.45 13.45 -8.93
N ALA A 247 -8.10 12.58 -9.69
CA ALA A 247 -7.70 11.19 -9.83
C ALA A 247 -6.39 11.01 -10.63
N GLY A 248 -6.03 11.96 -11.49
CA GLY A 248 -4.82 11.91 -12.31
C GLY A 248 -3.61 12.53 -11.62
N THR A 249 -3.79 13.72 -11.03
CA THR A 249 -2.71 14.53 -10.45
C THR A 249 -2.57 14.34 -8.93
N PHE A 250 -3.61 13.83 -8.28
CA PHE A 250 -3.77 13.76 -6.82
C PHE A 250 -3.78 15.16 -6.14
N GLU A 251 -4.07 16.20 -6.90
CA GLU A 251 -4.26 17.55 -6.37
C GLU A 251 -5.52 17.61 -5.49
N ILE A 252 -5.44 18.30 -4.35
CA ILE A 252 -6.57 18.43 -3.43
C ILE A 252 -7.54 19.46 -3.99
N LEU A 253 -8.75 19.01 -4.36
CA LEU A 253 -9.85 19.87 -4.82
C LEU A 253 -10.66 20.44 -3.65
N ALA A 254 -10.83 19.66 -2.60
CA ALA A 254 -11.42 20.07 -1.34
C ALA A 254 -11.00 19.09 -0.23
N GLY A 255 -10.95 19.55 1.02
CA GLY A 255 -10.64 18.68 2.15
C GLY A 255 -10.24 19.42 3.40
N THR A 256 -10.16 18.65 4.48
CA THR A 256 -9.60 19.08 5.76
C THR A 256 -8.65 18.02 6.25
N GLN A 257 -7.55 18.45 6.83
CA GLN A 257 -6.65 17.61 7.59
C GLN A 257 -6.55 18.16 9.00
N SER A 258 -6.78 17.33 10.01
CA SER A 258 -6.52 17.72 11.40
C SER A 258 -5.04 18.07 11.55
N VAL A 259 -4.75 19.04 12.40
CA VAL A 259 -3.38 19.24 12.86
C VAL A 259 -3.04 18.01 13.68
N PRO A 260 -1.85 17.37 13.51
CA PRO A 260 -1.48 16.23 14.33
C PRO A 260 -1.69 16.54 15.80
N VAL A 261 -2.47 15.73 16.51
CA VAL A 261 -2.55 15.75 17.95
C VAL A 261 -1.23 15.19 18.46
N GLY A 262 -0.27 16.06 18.80
CA GLY A 262 1.00 15.63 19.35
C GLY A 262 2.14 16.57 18.96
N GLU A 263 2.21 17.72 19.61
CA GLU A 263 3.52 18.29 19.91
C GLU A 263 4.22 17.32 20.86
N GLY A 264 5.02 16.41 20.28
CA GLY A 264 5.75 15.38 21.06
C GLY A 264 6.55 14.41 20.22
N ALA A 265 6.26 14.28 18.95
CA ALA A 265 7.16 13.56 18.04
C ALA A 265 8.28 14.51 17.62
N ALA A 266 9.41 14.43 18.32
CA ALA A 266 10.64 15.12 17.92
C ALA A 266 10.93 14.81 16.47
N ALA A 267 11.22 15.85 15.68
CA ALA A 267 11.74 15.68 14.33
C ALA A 267 12.89 14.65 14.38
N PRO A 268 12.95 13.70 13.42
CA PRO A 268 14.06 12.76 13.39
C PRO A 268 15.35 13.54 13.29
N THR A 269 16.15 13.48 14.34
CA THR A 269 17.52 13.97 14.35
C THR A 269 18.24 13.18 13.27
N MET A 270 18.68 13.86 12.23
CA MET A 270 19.63 13.29 11.27
C MET A 270 20.74 12.65 12.09
N LEU A 271 20.98 11.36 11.86
CA LEU A 271 22.14 10.68 12.44
C LEU A 271 23.37 11.39 11.91
N SER A 272 23.91 12.28 12.74
CA SER A 272 25.26 12.80 12.60
C SER A 272 26.19 11.81 13.29
N ASP A 273 27.10 11.30 12.50
CA ASP A 273 28.44 10.84 12.86
C ASP A 273 28.60 9.80 14.00
N GLY A 274 29.04 8.60 13.59
CA GLY A 274 29.68 7.58 14.39
C GLY A 274 30.13 6.45 13.52
#